data_317b938da0b17764faa0893cf7cba1d4
#
_entry.id   317b938da0b17764faa0893cf7cba1d4
#
_cell.length_a   1.000
_cell.length_b   1.000
_cell.length_c   1.000
_cell.angle_alpha   90.00
_cell.angle_beta   90.00
_cell.angle_gamma   90.00
#
_symmetry.space_group_name_H-M   'P 1'
#
loop_
_entity.id
_entity.type
_entity.pdbx_description
1 polymer ?
#
loop_
_entity_poly.entity_id
_entity_poly.type
_entity_poly.pdbx_seq_one_letter_code
_entity_poly.pdbx_strand_id
1 'polypeptide(L)'
;MTLTACHSPKKPGEPAARQAVAMRVATYNTSLFSDDAGGVIRQLEGDSTHARKIAAVLQKVRPDLVLLNEFDYDDAHRAADLFQQRYLEVAQPGGGEPLRYPYRYLAPVNTGVPSGLDLDRNGSVGGVGRERGNDAWGYGLHPGQYGMLVLSRFPIDEAQVRTFQLLRWSALPGAVNPVDPTTATAFYTDATWKQLRLSSKSHWDVPVRTPGGMMHFLVSHPTPPVFDGPENRNGIRNADEIRLWREYLTPGDAPWLCDDQGRCGGLAADARFVIAGDLNNDPADGDGQHEAIIELLEHPRVMRMPTPRSEGGEETALAYAAKGLQRRGAPAHVTGDFGRRNGALRLDYVLPSTGFTLTGSGVFWPKHGQPDAAVADGSDHHLVWVDLTL
;
A
#
# COMPACT_ATOMS: atom_id res chain seq x y z
N MET A 1 -13.44 57.81 -55.08
CA MET A 1 -13.43 57.64 -53.60
C MET A 1 -13.24 56.16 -53.27
N THR A 2 -12.03 55.78 -52.95
CA THR A 2 -11.63 54.39 -52.69
C THR A 2 -11.57 54.17 -51.14
N LEU A 3 -12.41 53.39 -50.60
CA LEU A 3 -12.42 53.07 -49.18
C LEU A 3 -11.38 51.97 -48.88
N THR A 4 -10.36 52.35 -48.13
CA THR A 4 -9.32 51.47 -47.64
C THR A 4 -9.82 50.79 -46.34
N ALA A 5 -9.99 49.47 -46.34
CA ALA A 5 -10.38 48.69 -45.16
C ALA A 5 -9.14 48.50 -44.26
N CYS A 6 -9.20 49.01 -43.03
CA CYS A 6 -8.23 48.72 -41.99
C CYS A 6 -8.35 47.30 -41.48
N HIS A 7 -7.32 46.47 -41.67
CA HIS A 7 -7.16 45.19 -41.03
C HIS A 7 -6.56 45.39 -39.63
N SER A 8 -7.33 45.09 -38.60
CA SER A 8 -6.81 44.96 -37.21
C SER A 8 -6.01 43.66 -37.06
N PRO A 9 -4.83 43.69 -36.41
CA PRO A 9 -4.06 42.49 -36.18
C PRO A 9 -4.77 41.58 -35.16
N LYS A 10 -4.90 40.28 -35.49
CA LYS A 10 -5.35 39.24 -34.56
C LYS A 10 -4.37 39.18 -33.36
N LYS A 11 -4.90 39.27 -32.14
CA LYS A 11 -4.14 38.97 -30.91
C LYS A 11 -3.55 37.55 -30.98
N PRO A 12 -2.33 37.34 -30.43
CA PRO A 12 -1.78 35.99 -30.30
C PRO A 12 -2.75 35.13 -29.48
N GLY A 13 -3.07 33.92 -29.98
CA GLY A 13 -4.01 33.02 -29.32
C GLY A 13 -3.56 32.70 -27.89
N GLU A 14 -4.49 32.80 -26.97
CA GLU A 14 -4.33 32.22 -25.63
C GLU A 14 -3.89 30.77 -25.78
N PRO A 15 -2.89 30.31 -24.97
CA PRO A 15 -2.55 28.88 -24.98
C PRO A 15 -3.81 28.07 -24.61
N ALA A 16 -4.15 27.10 -25.46
CA ALA A 16 -5.26 26.20 -25.23
C ALA A 16 -5.14 25.65 -23.80
N ALA A 17 -6.19 25.86 -22.99
CA ALA A 17 -6.24 25.31 -21.63
C ALA A 17 -5.91 23.81 -21.72
N ARG A 18 -4.83 23.39 -21.05
CA ARG A 18 -4.49 21.96 -20.95
C ARG A 18 -5.70 21.27 -20.34
N GLN A 19 -6.29 20.34 -21.08
CA GLN A 19 -7.36 19.51 -20.54
C GLN A 19 -6.83 18.84 -19.28
N ALA A 20 -7.51 19.04 -18.17
CA ALA A 20 -7.20 18.38 -16.92
C ALA A 20 -7.30 16.85 -17.15
N VAL A 21 -6.20 16.16 -16.97
CA VAL A 21 -6.15 14.70 -17.14
C VAL A 21 -6.61 14.06 -15.84
N ALA A 22 -7.78 13.43 -15.90
CA ALA A 22 -8.27 12.62 -14.80
C ALA A 22 -7.48 11.29 -14.73
N MET A 23 -7.07 10.90 -13.53
CA MET A 23 -6.41 9.61 -13.32
C MET A 23 -6.98 8.95 -12.05
N ARG A 24 -7.22 7.63 -12.11
CA ARG A 24 -7.62 6.82 -10.97
C ARG A 24 -6.42 6.14 -10.36
N VAL A 25 -6.17 6.39 -9.08
CA VAL A 25 -5.12 5.74 -8.30
C VAL A 25 -5.76 4.86 -7.24
N ALA A 26 -5.23 3.65 -7.04
CA ALA A 26 -5.82 2.67 -6.13
C ALA A 26 -4.76 1.88 -5.34
N THR A 27 -5.23 1.24 -4.27
CA THR A 27 -4.53 0.16 -3.55
C THR A 27 -5.46 -1.01 -3.33
N TYR A 28 -4.92 -2.22 -3.36
CA TYR A 28 -5.67 -3.44 -3.09
C TYR A 28 -4.76 -4.51 -2.46
N ASN A 29 -5.04 -4.89 -1.23
CA ASN A 29 -4.44 -6.09 -0.66
C ASN A 29 -5.17 -7.30 -1.27
N THR A 30 -4.45 -8.12 -2.02
CA THR A 30 -5.01 -9.15 -2.89
C THR A 30 -5.00 -10.53 -2.28
N SER A 31 -4.27 -10.73 -1.18
CA SER A 31 -3.99 -12.06 -0.61
C SER A 31 -3.50 -13.08 -1.66
N LEU A 32 -2.84 -12.62 -2.73
CA LEU A 32 -2.23 -13.48 -3.76
C LEU A 32 -0.85 -13.95 -3.32
N PHE A 33 -0.82 -14.70 -2.24
CA PHE A 33 0.37 -15.32 -1.67
C PHE A 33 0.19 -16.84 -1.50
N SER A 34 1.29 -17.51 -1.20
CA SER A 34 1.30 -18.94 -0.88
C SER A 34 2.31 -19.23 0.24
N ASP A 35 2.02 -20.24 1.05
CA ASP A 35 2.98 -20.74 2.06
C ASP A 35 4.16 -21.47 1.42
N ASP A 36 4.00 -21.93 0.19
CA ASP A 36 5.04 -22.61 -0.58
C ASP A 36 5.73 -21.64 -1.54
N ALA A 37 7.04 -21.62 -1.55
CA ALA A 37 7.82 -20.89 -2.55
C ALA A 37 7.40 -21.27 -3.98
N GLY A 38 7.08 -20.27 -4.82
CA GLY A 38 6.56 -20.44 -6.17
C GLY A 38 5.10 -20.96 -6.21
N GLY A 39 4.40 -21.03 -5.09
CA GLY A 39 3.02 -21.47 -5.02
C GLY A 39 2.06 -20.58 -5.80
N VAL A 40 2.25 -19.26 -5.75
CA VAL A 40 1.46 -18.31 -6.54
C VAL A 40 1.65 -18.52 -8.04
N ILE A 41 2.88 -18.80 -8.49
CA ILE A 41 3.13 -19.11 -9.91
C ILE A 41 2.30 -20.33 -10.32
N ARG A 42 2.32 -21.42 -9.53
CA ARG A 42 1.52 -22.63 -9.80
C ARG A 42 0.01 -22.34 -9.79
N GLN A 43 -0.47 -21.51 -8.86
CA GLN A 43 -1.87 -21.07 -8.82
C GLN A 43 -2.25 -20.31 -10.09
N LEU A 44 -1.39 -19.39 -10.55
CA LEU A 44 -1.64 -18.56 -11.73
C LEU A 44 -1.44 -19.33 -13.05
N GLU A 45 -0.63 -20.37 -13.07
CA GLU A 45 -0.52 -21.32 -14.21
C GLU A 45 -1.76 -22.21 -14.32
N GLY A 46 -2.44 -22.47 -13.22
CA GLY A 46 -3.72 -23.17 -13.16
C GLY A 46 -4.90 -22.29 -13.50
N ASP A 47 -6.07 -22.69 -13.02
CA ASP A 47 -7.32 -21.93 -13.10
C ASP A 47 -7.71 -21.41 -11.71
N SER A 48 -7.05 -20.33 -11.27
CA SER A 48 -7.25 -19.75 -9.94
C SER A 48 -8.53 -18.89 -9.90
N THR A 49 -9.56 -19.40 -9.24
CA THR A 49 -10.78 -18.64 -8.95
C THR A 49 -10.48 -17.37 -8.16
N HIS A 50 -9.53 -17.42 -7.23
CA HIS A 50 -9.08 -16.27 -6.46
C HIS A 50 -8.50 -15.18 -7.39
N ALA A 51 -7.49 -15.51 -8.21
CA ALA A 51 -6.90 -14.56 -9.15
C ALA A 51 -7.92 -13.98 -10.15
N ARG A 52 -8.93 -14.78 -10.56
CA ARG A 52 -10.04 -14.30 -11.39
C ARG A 52 -10.86 -13.21 -10.69
N LYS A 53 -11.19 -13.39 -9.41
CA LYS A 53 -11.94 -12.40 -8.63
C LYS A 53 -11.13 -11.11 -8.46
N ILE A 54 -9.83 -11.22 -8.11
CA ILE A 54 -8.95 -10.04 -8.03
C ILE A 54 -8.88 -9.29 -9.36
N ALA A 55 -8.68 -10.00 -10.46
CA ALA A 55 -8.68 -9.39 -11.80
C ALA A 55 -10.03 -8.76 -12.15
N ALA A 56 -11.15 -9.41 -11.79
CA ALA A 56 -12.50 -8.87 -12.03
C ALA A 56 -12.72 -7.54 -11.30
N VAL A 57 -12.28 -7.43 -10.03
CA VAL A 57 -12.32 -6.16 -9.28
C VAL A 57 -11.52 -5.07 -10.01
N LEU A 58 -10.30 -5.38 -10.45
CA LEU A 58 -9.46 -4.44 -11.19
C LEU A 58 -10.11 -4.03 -12.53
N GLN A 59 -10.71 -4.97 -13.25
CA GLN A 59 -11.46 -4.69 -14.50
C GLN A 59 -12.70 -3.83 -14.27
N LYS A 60 -13.37 -3.94 -13.14
CA LYS A 60 -14.51 -3.08 -12.75
C LYS A 60 -14.07 -1.67 -12.40
N VAL A 61 -13.07 -1.55 -11.55
CA VAL A 61 -12.61 -0.25 -11.02
C VAL A 61 -11.73 0.48 -12.04
N ARG A 62 -10.95 -0.25 -12.84
CA ARG A 62 -10.06 0.28 -13.91
C ARG A 62 -9.09 1.37 -13.44
N PRO A 63 -8.30 1.14 -12.39
CA PRO A 63 -7.32 2.13 -11.97
C PRO A 63 -6.26 2.36 -13.05
N ASP A 64 -5.75 3.59 -13.18
CA ASP A 64 -4.63 3.92 -14.05
C ASP A 64 -3.29 3.59 -13.41
N LEU A 65 -3.27 3.62 -12.08
CA LEU A 65 -2.12 3.28 -11.23
C LEU A 65 -2.64 2.54 -10.00
N VAL A 66 -2.07 1.38 -9.68
CA VAL A 66 -2.51 0.58 -8.54
C VAL A 66 -1.34 -0.11 -7.86
N LEU A 67 -1.38 -0.14 -6.52
CA LEU A 67 -0.57 -1.02 -5.69
C LEU A 67 -1.38 -2.27 -5.36
N LEU A 68 -0.80 -3.43 -5.59
CA LEU A 68 -1.26 -4.70 -5.07
C LEU A 68 -0.36 -5.11 -3.90
N ASN A 69 -0.93 -5.19 -2.70
CA ASN A 69 -0.28 -5.77 -1.52
C ASN A 69 -0.55 -7.27 -1.48
N GLU A 70 0.31 -8.01 -0.79
CA GLU A 70 0.27 -9.47 -0.66
C GLU A 70 0.24 -10.18 -2.01
N PHE A 71 1.09 -9.73 -2.90
CA PHE A 71 1.40 -10.39 -4.16
C PHE A 71 2.82 -10.94 -4.06
N ASP A 72 2.98 -12.27 -4.03
CA ASP A 72 4.29 -12.90 -3.87
C ASP A 72 5.27 -12.43 -4.95
N TYR A 73 6.45 -12.05 -4.49
CA TYR A 73 7.55 -11.64 -5.36
C TYR A 73 8.36 -12.86 -5.81
N ASP A 74 8.74 -12.88 -7.08
CA ASP A 74 9.74 -13.80 -7.64
C ASP A 74 10.72 -13.03 -8.54
N ASP A 75 12.00 -13.40 -8.50
CA ASP A 75 13.07 -12.70 -9.22
C ASP A 75 12.88 -12.68 -10.75
N ALA A 76 12.16 -13.65 -11.31
CA ALA A 76 11.86 -13.73 -12.73
C ALA A 76 10.60 -12.94 -13.12
N HIS A 77 9.91 -12.35 -12.15
CA HIS A 77 8.61 -11.65 -12.32
C HIS A 77 7.53 -12.51 -12.98
N ARG A 78 7.65 -13.84 -12.88
CA ARG A 78 6.79 -14.80 -13.56
C ARG A 78 5.34 -14.71 -13.08
N ALA A 79 5.14 -14.53 -11.76
CA ALA A 79 3.80 -14.36 -11.20
C ALA A 79 3.10 -13.13 -11.79
N ALA A 80 3.80 -11.99 -11.88
CA ALA A 80 3.24 -10.77 -12.46
C ALA A 80 2.93 -10.92 -13.97
N ASP A 81 3.78 -11.61 -14.73
CA ASP A 81 3.51 -11.92 -16.14
C ASP A 81 2.25 -12.77 -16.32
N LEU A 82 2.13 -13.84 -15.54
CA LEU A 82 0.97 -14.72 -15.58
C LEU A 82 -0.31 -14.00 -15.18
N PHE A 83 -0.28 -13.20 -14.12
CA PHE A 83 -1.44 -12.43 -13.69
C PHE A 83 -1.90 -11.44 -14.76
N GLN A 84 -0.95 -10.71 -15.39
CA GLN A 84 -1.25 -9.81 -16.49
C GLN A 84 -1.87 -10.56 -17.68
N GLN A 85 -1.19 -11.61 -18.18
CA GLN A 85 -1.54 -12.26 -19.44
C GLN A 85 -2.78 -13.16 -19.36
N ARG A 86 -2.97 -13.87 -18.24
CA ARG A 86 -4.00 -14.89 -18.11
C ARG A 86 -5.24 -14.41 -17.34
N TYR A 87 -5.13 -13.31 -16.58
CA TYR A 87 -6.24 -12.83 -15.76
C TYR A 87 -6.65 -11.40 -16.10
N LEU A 88 -5.73 -10.45 -16.18
CA LEU A 88 -6.08 -9.06 -16.47
C LEU A 88 -6.43 -8.83 -17.95
N GLU A 89 -5.67 -9.41 -18.88
CA GLU A 89 -5.89 -9.28 -20.33
C GLU A 89 -6.99 -10.23 -20.86
N VAL A 90 -7.66 -10.94 -19.97
CA VAL A 90 -8.79 -11.82 -20.28
C VAL A 90 -10.01 -11.34 -19.50
N ALA A 91 -11.15 -11.12 -20.17
CA ALA A 91 -12.38 -10.73 -19.49
C ALA A 91 -12.78 -11.78 -18.45
N GLN A 92 -13.00 -11.34 -17.21
CA GLN A 92 -13.34 -12.22 -16.10
C GLN A 92 -14.85 -12.25 -15.86
N PRO A 93 -15.41 -13.38 -15.43
CA PRO A 93 -16.81 -13.43 -14.97
C PRO A 93 -17.06 -12.39 -13.87
N GLY A 94 -18.09 -11.57 -14.03
CA GLY A 94 -18.40 -10.48 -13.12
C GLY A 94 -17.42 -9.29 -13.18
N GLY A 95 -16.41 -9.35 -14.04
CA GLY A 95 -15.45 -8.27 -14.28
C GLY A 95 -15.95 -7.25 -15.32
N GLY A 96 -15.01 -6.69 -16.04
CA GLY A 96 -15.24 -5.75 -17.14
C GLY A 96 -14.42 -6.13 -18.38
N GLU A 97 -14.19 -5.14 -19.24
CA GLU A 97 -13.29 -5.30 -20.38
C GLU A 97 -11.86 -5.66 -19.92
N PRO A 98 -11.12 -6.45 -20.72
CA PRO A 98 -9.71 -6.71 -20.45
C PRO A 98 -8.92 -5.46 -20.09
N LEU A 99 -7.96 -5.63 -19.20
CA LEU A 99 -7.17 -4.53 -18.66
C LEU A 99 -5.68 -4.83 -18.84
N ARG A 100 -4.95 -3.88 -19.41
CA ARG A 100 -3.52 -4.01 -19.62
C ARG A 100 -2.77 -2.86 -18.96
N TYR A 101 -1.69 -3.21 -18.23
CA TYR A 101 -0.73 -2.28 -17.68
C TYR A 101 0.60 -2.44 -18.42
N PRO A 102 0.99 -1.46 -19.26
CA PRO A 102 2.25 -1.50 -20.00
C PRO A 102 3.49 -1.42 -19.08
N TYR A 103 3.32 -0.86 -17.88
CA TYR A 103 4.40 -0.63 -16.93
C TYR A 103 4.08 -1.27 -15.59
N ARG A 104 5.09 -1.79 -14.94
CA ARG A 104 5.00 -2.37 -13.60
C ARG A 104 6.30 -2.17 -12.83
N TYR A 105 6.21 -2.22 -11.52
CA TYR A 105 7.38 -2.22 -10.65
C TYR A 105 7.23 -3.27 -9.55
N LEU A 106 8.25 -4.09 -9.39
CA LEU A 106 8.42 -5.07 -8.31
C LEU A 106 9.88 -5.01 -7.87
N ALA A 107 10.12 -5.25 -6.59
CA ALA A 107 11.46 -5.36 -6.03
C ALA A 107 11.46 -6.33 -4.84
N PRO A 108 12.61 -6.87 -4.44
CA PRO A 108 12.72 -7.71 -3.26
C PRO A 108 12.14 -7.05 -2.01
N VAL A 109 11.56 -7.88 -1.14
CA VAL A 109 10.99 -7.48 0.16
C VAL A 109 11.66 -8.24 1.29
N ASN A 110 11.46 -7.79 2.52
CA ASN A 110 12.07 -8.39 3.71
C ASN A 110 11.36 -9.66 4.20
N THR A 111 10.11 -9.85 3.80
CA THR A 111 9.32 -11.01 4.21
C THR A 111 9.96 -12.32 3.78
N GLY A 112 10.08 -13.23 4.72
CA GLY A 112 10.66 -14.55 4.52
C GLY A 112 12.17 -14.59 4.30
N VAL A 113 12.86 -13.43 4.30
CA VAL A 113 14.32 -13.36 4.18
C VAL A 113 14.95 -13.64 5.54
N PRO A 114 15.69 -14.74 5.72
CA PRO A 114 16.29 -15.10 7.00
C PRO A 114 17.18 -13.98 7.55
N SER A 115 17.02 -13.64 8.82
CA SER A 115 17.87 -12.63 9.48
C SER A 115 19.18 -13.22 9.99
N GLY A 116 19.21 -14.51 10.29
CA GLY A 116 20.28 -15.17 11.01
C GLY A 116 20.29 -14.85 12.52
N LEU A 117 19.21 -14.29 13.03
CA LEU A 117 19.03 -13.88 14.43
C LEU A 117 17.78 -14.55 15.02
N ASP A 118 17.78 -14.80 16.32
CA ASP A 118 16.61 -15.19 17.11
C ASP A 118 15.78 -13.94 17.41
N LEU A 119 14.79 -13.65 16.56
CA LEU A 119 13.99 -12.42 16.63
C LEU A 119 12.73 -12.57 17.49
N ASP A 120 12.24 -13.79 17.71
CA ASP A 120 11.11 -14.04 18.60
C ASP A 120 11.54 -14.48 20.01
N ARG A 121 12.87 -14.60 20.25
CA ARG A 121 13.49 -14.96 21.53
C ARG A 121 13.05 -16.31 22.05
N ASN A 122 12.85 -17.28 21.15
CA ASN A 122 12.52 -18.65 21.53
C ASN A 122 13.76 -19.49 21.87
N GLY A 123 15.00 -18.93 21.75
CA GLY A 123 16.26 -19.60 22.04
C GLY A 123 16.86 -20.33 20.84
N SER A 124 16.26 -20.23 19.66
CA SER A 124 16.70 -20.88 18.42
C SER A 124 16.77 -19.84 17.29
N VAL A 125 17.57 -20.11 16.26
CA VAL A 125 17.60 -19.30 15.06
C VAL A 125 17.03 -20.08 13.88
N GLY A 126 15.99 -19.55 13.24
CA GLY A 126 15.34 -20.20 12.10
C GLY A 126 14.40 -21.33 12.54
N GLY A 127 14.50 -22.49 11.90
CA GLY A 127 13.58 -23.61 12.14
C GLY A 127 12.73 -23.91 10.91
N VAL A 128 11.49 -24.38 11.14
CA VAL A 128 10.53 -24.71 10.07
C VAL A 128 9.21 -23.96 10.30
N GLY A 129 8.49 -23.69 9.23
CA GLY A 129 7.19 -23.04 9.29
C GLY A 129 7.26 -21.69 10.04
N ARG A 130 6.41 -21.51 11.04
CA ARG A 130 6.27 -20.26 11.78
C ARG A 130 7.56 -19.80 12.47
N GLU A 131 8.34 -20.71 13.05
CA GLU A 131 9.62 -20.38 13.70
C GLU A 131 10.57 -19.72 12.72
N ARG A 132 10.71 -20.29 11.50
CA ARG A 132 11.49 -19.68 10.43
C ARG A 132 10.98 -18.30 10.04
N GLY A 133 9.65 -18.16 9.95
CA GLY A 133 9.01 -16.89 9.60
C GLY A 133 9.24 -15.80 10.64
N ASN A 134 9.22 -16.16 11.93
CA ASN A 134 9.46 -15.23 13.03
C ASN A 134 10.88 -14.66 13.03
N ASP A 135 11.86 -15.43 12.56
CA ASP A 135 13.27 -15.03 12.49
C ASP A 135 13.67 -14.41 11.14
N ALA A 136 12.72 -14.18 10.25
CA ALA A 136 12.96 -13.39 9.04
C ALA A 136 12.96 -11.89 9.34
N TRP A 137 13.59 -11.08 8.50
CA TRP A 137 13.56 -9.61 8.60
C TRP A 137 12.13 -9.04 8.59
N GLY A 138 11.21 -9.69 7.93
CA GLY A 138 9.77 -9.55 7.99
C GLY A 138 9.14 -10.93 7.93
N TYR A 139 8.07 -11.16 8.69
CA TYR A 139 7.43 -12.46 8.75
C TYR A 139 7.10 -13.00 7.35
N GLY A 140 7.50 -14.24 7.09
CA GLY A 140 7.20 -14.97 5.87
C GLY A 140 7.91 -16.33 5.86
N LEU A 141 7.31 -17.31 5.20
CA LEU A 141 7.81 -18.69 5.17
C LEU A 141 8.90 -18.91 4.10
N HIS A 142 8.96 -18.01 3.12
CA HIS A 142 9.99 -18.00 2.08
C HIS A 142 10.25 -16.55 1.61
N PRO A 143 11.44 -16.24 1.06
CA PRO A 143 11.72 -14.92 0.52
C PRO A 143 10.70 -14.53 -0.54
N GLY A 144 10.19 -13.29 -0.42
CA GLY A 144 9.22 -12.73 -1.35
C GLY A 144 7.76 -12.97 -1.02
N GLN A 145 7.43 -13.81 -0.02
CA GLN A 145 6.04 -13.97 0.43
C GLN A 145 5.46 -12.62 0.88
N TYR A 146 4.16 -12.37 0.64
CA TYR A 146 3.49 -11.10 0.96
C TYR A 146 4.13 -9.87 0.32
N GLY A 147 4.69 -10.02 -0.89
CA GLY A 147 5.32 -8.94 -1.62
C GLY A 147 4.36 -7.86 -2.10
N MET A 148 4.86 -6.97 -2.93
CA MET A 148 4.10 -5.85 -3.50
C MET A 148 4.31 -5.79 -5.01
N LEU A 149 3.26 -5.35 -5.74
CA LEU A 149 3.29 -5.14 -7.19
C LEU A 149 2.63 -3.81 -7.53
N VAL A 150 3.37 -2.91 -8.15
CA VAL A 150 2.81 -1.69 -8.77
C VAL A 150 2.50 -1.97 -10.22
N LEU A 151 1.26 -1.67 -10.64
CA LEU A 151 0.82 -1.71 -12.03
C LEU A 151 0.46 -0.29 -12.50
N SER A 152 0.94 0.11 -13.67
CA SER A 152 0.77 1.47 -14.18
C SER A 152 0.44 1.50 -15.68
N ARG A 153 -0.48 2.37 -16.05
CA ARG A 153 -0.73 2.75 -17.45
C ARG A 153 0.25 3.82 -17.94
N PHE A 154 0.97 4.45 -17.02
CA PHE A 154 1.93 5.51 -17.30
C PHE A 154 3.37 5.01 -17.11
N PRO A 155 4.35 5.56 -17.86
CA PRO A 155 5.75 5.18 -17.71
C PRO A 155 6.27 5.40 -16.29
N ILE A 156 6.97 4.40 -15.76
CA ILE A 156 7.71 4.48 -14.49
C ILE A 156 9.14 4.90 -14.79
N ASP A 157 9.67 5.85 -14.02
CA ASP A 157 11.09 6.24 -14.09
C ASP A 157 11.91 5.35 -13.13
N GLU A 158 12.19 4.12 -13.59
CA GLU A 158 12.86 3.11 -12.76
C GLU A 158 14.23 3.56 -12.25
N ALA A 159 14.94 4.41 -13.00
CA ALA A 159 16.24 4.94 -12.58
C ALA A 159 16.15 5.87 -11.35
N GLN A 160 14.97 6.45 -11.10
CA GLN A 160 14.71 7.34 -9.97
C GLN A 160 13.95 6.63 -8.82
N VAL A 161 13.57 5.38 -8.98
CA VAL A 161 12.92 4.64 -7.90
C VAL A 161 13.84 4.59 -6.67
N ARG A 162 13.24 4.77 -5.49
CA ARG A 162 13.92 4.60 -4.21
C ARG A 162 13.27 3.47 -3.43
N THR A 163 14.07 2.59 -2.87
CA THR A 163 13.62 1.50 -2.00
C THR A 163 14.30 1.60 -0.65
N PHE A 164 13.56 1.24 0.41
CA PHE A 164 14.03 1.34 1.80
C PHE A 164 13.95 -0.02 2.50
N GLN A 165 14.24 -1.10 1.76
CA GLN A 165 14.25 -2.47 2.29
C GLN A 165 15.31 -2.65 3.39
N LEU A 166 16.48 -2.03 3.21
CA LEU A 166 17.63 -2.20 4.09
C LEU A 166 17.73 -1.15 5.20
N LEU A 167 16.85 -0.13 5.19
CA LEU A 167 16.87 0.93 6.21
C LEU A 167 16.76 0.33 7.60
N ARG A 168 17.71 0.69 8.48
CA ARG A 168 17.74 0.18 9.86
C ARG A 168 16.64 0.84 10.70
N TRP A 169 15.95 0.03 11.52
CA TRP A 169 14.92 0.57 12.42
C TRP A 169 15.52 1.58 13.41
N SER A 170 16.68 1.26 13.96
CA SER A 170 17.40 2.15 14.89
C SER A 170 17.92 3.43 14.25
N ALA A 171 17.91 3.57 12.93
CA ALA A 171 18.28 4.82 12.26
C ALA A 171 17.15 5.86 12.26
N LEU A 172 15.89 5.43 12.41
CA LEU A 172 14.75 6.34 12.48
C LEU A 172 14.81 7.17 13.76
N PRO A 173 14.88 8.51 13.71
CA PRO A 173 14.96 9.35 14.90
C PRO A 173 13.80 9.09 15.87
N GLY A 174 14.13 8.88 17.15
CA GLY A 174 13.13 8.56 18.17
C GLY A 174 12.58 7.14 18.15
N ALA A 175 13.08 6.26 17.27
CA ALA A 175 12.75 4.83 17.37
C ALA A 175 13.29 4.23 18.68
N VAL A 176 12.46 3.43 19.32
CA VAL A 176 12.81 2.78 20.58
C VAL A 176 12.76 1.27 20.45
N ASN A 177 13.74 0.60 21.06
CA ASN A 177 13.71 -0.85 21.18
C ASN A 177 12.51 -1.25 22.06
N PRO A 178 11.60 -2.12 21.58
CA PRO A 178 10.47 -2.59 22.38
C PRO A 178 10.91 -3.08 23.76
N VAL A 179 10.09 -2.84 24.77
CA VAL A 179 10.39 -3.19 26.15
C VAL A 179 9.40 -4.26 26.63
N ASP A 180 9.90 -5.34 27.17
CA ASP A 180 9.07 -6.31 27.88
C ASP A 180 8.53 -5.66 29.17
N PRO A 181 7.22 -5.43 29.28
CA PRO A 181 6.64 -4.75 30.45
C PRO A 181 6.77 -5.55 31.74
N THR A 182 7.01 -6.86 31.68
CA THR A 182 7.14 -7.72 32.85
C THR A 182 8.51 -7.56 33.50
N THR A 183 9.56 -7.44 32.69
CA THR A 183 10.94 -7.36 33.13
C THR A 183 11.52 -5.95 33.12
N ALA A 184 10.82 -5.00 32.46
CA ALA A 184 11.27 -3.65 32.18
C ALA A 184 12.62 -3.61 31.41
N THR A 185 12.93 -4.69 30.65
CA THR A 185 14.16 -4.78 29.84
C THR A 185 13.83 -4.68 28.36
N ALA A 186 14.80 -4.20 27.57
CA ALA A 186 14.68 -4.17 26.10
C ALA A 186 14.42 -5.59 25.55
N PHE A 187 13.48 -5.69 24.61
CA PHE A 187 13.15 -6.97 24.00
C PHE A 187 14.29 -7.49 23.13
N TYR A 188 14.88 -6.65 22.30
CA TYR A 188 16.04 -7.02 21.51
C TYR A 188 17.34 -6.63 22.24
N THR A 189 18.39 -7.44 22.08
CA THR A 189 19.74 -7.02 22.49
C THR A 189 20.19 -5.80 21.68
N ASP A 190 21.12 -5.01 22.17
CA ASP A 190 21.68 -3.87 21.44
C ASP A 190 22.28 -4.28 20.09
N ALA A 191 22.90 -5.47 20.03
CA ALA A 191 23.48 -6.01 18.80
C ALA A 191 22.40 -6.37 17.78
N THR A 192 21.29 -6.97 18.20
CA THR A 192 20.13 -7.29 17.36
C THR A 192 19.43 -6.01 16.92
N TRP A 193 19.13 -5.09 17.86
CA TRP A 193 18.45 -3.82 17.58
C TRP A 193 19.11 -3.01 16.47
N LYS A 194 20.44 -2.91 16.51
CA LYS A 194 21.24 -2.20 15.49
C LYS A 194 21.18 -2.85 14.09
N GLN A 195 20.75 -4.10 13.99
CA GLN A 195 20.67 -4.84 12.75
C GLN A 195 19.25 -4.89 12.18
N LEU A 196 18.22 -4.71 13.02
CA LEU A 196 16.83 -4.79 12.58
C LEU A 196 16.54 -3.82 11.43
N ARG A 197 15.86 -4.30 10.43
CA ARG A 197 15.32 -3.48 9.34
C ARG A 197 13.99 -2.89 9.77
N LEU A 198 13.74 -1.63 9.40
CA LEU A 198 12.49 -0.96 9.76
C LEU A 198 11.31 -1.62 9.06
N SER A 199 11.36 -1.72 7.72
CA SER A 199 10.25 -2.24 6.95
C SER A 199 10.14 -3.76 7.05
N SER A 200 8.95 -4.27 7.30
CA SER A 200 8.68 -5.72 7.22
C SER A 200 8.64 -6.23 5.78
N LYS A 201 8.22 -5.42 4.83
CA LYS A 201 8.32 -5.65 3.39
C LYS A 201 9.36 -4.70 2.80
N SER A 202 8.95 -3.55 2.36
CA SER A 202 9.77 -2.42 1.94
C SER A 202 8.89 -1.17 1.89
N HIS A 203 9.52 -0.01 1.72
CA HIS A 203 8.86 1.23 1.30
C HIS A 203 9.43 1.61 -0.05
N TRP A 204 8.60 1.96 -1.02
CA TRP A 204 9.05 2.34 -2.34
C TRP A 204 8.52 3.73 -2.71
N ASP A 205 9.41 4.60 -3.16
CA ASP A 205 9.06 5.80 -3.92
C ASP A 205 9.21 5.46 -5.40
N VAL A 206 8.09 5.36 -6.11
CA VAL A 206 8.02 4.98 -7.51
C VAL A 206 7.59 6.20 -8.34
N PRO A 207 8.54 6.92 -8.97
CA PRO A 207 8.21 8.07 -9.82
C PRO A 207 7.51 7.64 -11.10
N VAL A 208 6.33 8.21 -11.36
CA VAL A 208 5.48 7.91 -12.51
C VAL A 208 5.31 9.16 -13.37
N ARG A 209 5.55 9.03 -14.68
CA ARG A 209 5.40 10.11 -15.68
C ARG A 209 3.97 10.21 -16.16
N THR A 210 3.13 10.93 -15.42
CA THR A 210 1.74 11.17 -15.81
C THR A 210 1.63 12.26 -16.88
N PRO A 211 0.51 12.38 -17.60
CA PRO A 211 0.28 13.50 -18.52
C PRO A 211 0.34 14.87 -17.84
N GLY A 212 0.08 14.93 -16.53
CA GLY A 212 0.18 16.15 -15.72
C GLY A 212 1.58 16.43 -15.17
N GLY A 213 2.58 15.58 -15.44
CA GLY A 213 3.95 15.70 -14.98
C GLY A 213 4.37 14.54 -14.07
N MET A 214 5.52 14.66 -13.42
CA MET A 214 6.02 13.65 -12.50
C MET A 214 5.16 13.60 -11.24
N MET A 215 4.84 12.38 -10.82
CA MET A 215 4.17 12.07 -9.57
C MET A 215 4.91 10.91 -8.88
N HIS A 216 5.12 11.02 -7.59
CA HIS A 216 5.73 9.98 -6.77
C HIS A 216 4.64 9.07 -6.18
N PHE A 217 4.65 7.80 -6.52
CA PHE A 217 3.77 6.80 -5.93
C PHE A 217 4.49 6.15 -4.76
N LEU A 218 4.13 6.57 -3.55
CA LEU A 218 4.75 6.16 -2.30
C LEU A 218 4.00 4.96 -1.75
N VAL A 219 4.59 3.79 -1.83
CA VAL A 219 3.89 2.54 -1.54
C VAL A 219 4.56 1.72 -0.44
N SER A 220 3.75 1.14 0.42
CA SER A 220 4.23 0.28 1.51
C SER A 220 3.16 -0.69 1.99
N HIS A 221 3.61 -1.64 2.80
CA HIS A 221 2.75 -2.57 3.53
C HIS A 221 3.38 -2.80 4.91
N PRO A 222 3.12 -1.91 5.88
CA PRO A 222 3.61 -2.02 7.25
C PRO A 222 3.22 -3.33 7.95
N THR A 223 3.97 -3.67 8.99
CA THR A 223 3.71 -4.83 9.85
C THR A 223 2.29 -4.76 10.43
N PRO A 224 1.49 -5.84 10.40
CA PRO A 224 0.26 -5.90 11.19
C PRO A 224 0.57 -5.73 12.68
N PRO A 225 -0.13 -4.86 13.43
CA PRO A 225 0.14 -4.57 14.84
C PRO A 225 -0.41 -5.65 15.78
N VAL A 226 -0.26 -6.90 15.38
CA VAL A 226 -0.77 -8.11 16.06
C VAL A 226 0.25 -9.25 15.93
N PHE A 227 -0.02 -10.41 16.50
CA PHE A 227 0.83 -11.61 16.46
C PHE A 227 2.14 -11.50 17.24
N ASP A 228 2.21 -10.61 18.21
CA ASP A 228 3.35 -10.41 19.13
C ASP A 228 2.95 -10.64 20.59
N GLY A 229 3.87 -10.35 21.49
CA GLY A 229 3.67 -10.47 22.93
C GLY A 229 3.35 -9.13 23.61
N PRO A 230 3.40 -9.09 24.93
CA PRO A 230 3.10 -7.88 25.71
C PRO A 230 4.07 -6.72 25.47
N GLU A 231 5.22 -6.96 24.85
CA GLU A 231 6.18 -5.96 24.42
C GLU A 231 5.71 -5.12 23.23
N ASN A 232 4.62 -5.54 22.56
CA ASN A 232 3.98 -4.85 21.44
C ASN A 232 4.97 -4.47 20.32
N ARG A 233 5.93 -5.36 20.00
CA ARG A 233 6.97 -5.05 18.98
C ARG A 233 6.42 -4.80 17.59
N ASN A 234 5.34 -5.50 17.21
CA ASN A 234 4.69 -5.30 15.91
C ASN A 234 3.90 -4.00 15.85
N GLY A 235 3.21 -3.64 16.94
CA GLY A 235 2.50 -2.36 17.02
C GLY A 235 3.47 -1.16 16.98
N ILE A 236 4.60 -1.24 17.68
CA ILE A 236 5.66 -0.21 17.64
C ILE A 236 6.27 -0.14 16.25
N ARG A 237 6.56 -1.29 15.62
CA ARG A 237 7.12 -1.34 14.26
C ARG A 237 6.16 -0.77 13.23
N ASN A 238 4.87 -1.13 13.28
CA ASN A 238 3.84 -0.58 12.41
C ASN A 238 3.80 0.95 12.49
N ALA A 239 3.78 1.50 13.70
CA ALA A 239 3.77 2.95 13.91
C ALA A 239 5.02 3.62 13.30
N ASP A 240 6.19 3.04 13.47
CA ASP A 240 7.44 3.55 12.93
C ASP A 240 7.53 3.40 11.39
N GLU A 241 6.98 2.32 10.82
CA GLU A 241 6.86 2.14 9.37
C GLU A 241 5.93 3.21 8.74
N ILE A 242 4.84 3.57 9.41
CA ILE A 242 3.95 4.66 8.98
C ILE A 242 4.65 6.02 9.15
N ARG A 243 5.32 6.23 10.28
CA ARG A 243 6.08 7.44 10.57
C ARG A 243 7.19 7.70 9.54
N LEU A 244 7.76 6.66 8.92
CA LEU A 244 8.73 6.83 7.85
C LEU A 244 8.19 7.71 6.71
N TRP A 245 6.92 7.55 6.31
CA TRP A 245 6.32 8.42 5.31
C TRP A 245 6.18 9.86 5.79
N ARG A 246 5.80 10.09 7.03
CA ARG A 246 5.75 11.44 7.60
C ARG A 246 7.13 12.13 7.54
N GLU A 247 8.18 11.42 7.95
CA GLU A 247 9.55 11.92 7.89
C GLU A 247 10.02 12.14 6.44
N TYR A 248 9.66 11.24 5.52
CA TYR A 248 10.00 11.36 4.10
C TYR A 248 9.35 12.58 3.44
N LEU A 249 8.17 12.96 3.88
CA LEU A 249 7.45 14.14 3.40
C LEU A 249 7.89 15.44 4.07
N THR A 250 8.51 15.37 5.25
CA THR A 250 8.89 16.56 6.02
C THR A 250 10.08 17.24 5.36
N PRO A 251 9.95 18.52 4.96
CA PRO A 251 11.07 19.25 4.37
C PRO A 251 12.23 19.38 5.35
N GLY A 252 13.45 19.21 4.88
CA GLY A 252 14.65 19.39 5.68
C GLY A 252 15.76 18.42 5.33
N ASP A 253 16.89 18.57 6.00
CA ASP A 253 18.02 17.67 5.87
C ASP A 253 17.76 16.41 6.71
N ALA A 254 17.66 15.25 6.07
CA ALA A 254 17.45 13.95 6.71
C ALA A 254 18.58 12.97 6.30
N PRO A 255 19.81 13.18 6.77
CA PRO A 255 20.98 12.37 6.37
C PRO A 255 20.89 10.90 6.83
N TRP A 256 20.01 10.59 7.77
CA TRP A 256 19.73 9.22 8.23
C TRP A 256 18.80 8.46 7.27
N LEU A 257 17.99 9.16 6.48
CA LEU A 257 16.98 8.60 5.61
C LEU A 257 17.59 8.30 4.24
N CYS A 258 18.35 7.21 4.18
CA CYS A 258 19.02 6.76 2.97
C CYS A 258 18.31 5.54 2.37
N ASP A 259 18.12 5.56 1.05
CA ASP A 259 17.60 4.42 0.32
C ASP A 259 18.66 3.31 0.16
N ASP A 260 18.25 2.18 -0.42
CA ASP A 260 19.11 1.00 -0.58
C ASP A 260 20.30 1.22 -1.54
N GLN A 261 20.30 2.34 -2.27
CA GLN A 261 21.41 2.78 -3.13
C GLN A 261 22.28 3.87 -2.49
N GLY A 262 21.98 4.25 -1.24
CA GLY A 262 22.73 5.26 -0.49
C GLY A 262 22.37 6.71 -0.83
N ARG A 263 21.26 6.95 -1.55
CA ARG A 263 20.74 8.32 -1.76
C ARG A 263 19.95 8.73 -0.52
N CYS A 264 20.38 9.81 0.13
CA CYS A 264 19.78 10.27 1.38
C CYS A 264 18.86 11.48 1.20
N GLY A 265 18.02 11.74 2.21
CA GLY A 265 17.04 12.83 2.23
C GLY A 265 15.62 12.37 1.89
N GLY A 266 14.65 13.23 2.21
CA GLY A 266 13.24 13.03 1.95
C GLY A 266 12.80 13.46 0.55
N LEU A 267 11.49 13.53 0.34
CA LEU A 267 10.87 13.96 -0.90
C LEU A 267 10.95 15.49 -1.06
N ALA A 268 11.32 15.96 -2.27
CA ALA A 268 11.37 17.38 -2.58
C ALA A 268 10.06 18.10 -2.19
N ALA A 269 10.18 19.33 -1.68
CA ALA A 269 9.05 20.04 -1.06
C ALA A 269 7.89 20.32 -2.05
N ASP A 270 8.21 20.50 -3.32
CA ASP A 270 7.27 20.78 -4.42
C ASP A 270 6.80 19.52 -5.17
N ALA A 271 7.33 18.35 -4.82
CA ALA A 271 6.96 17.09 -5.47
C ALA A 271 5.52 16.70 -5.12
N ARG A 272 4.79 16.29 -6.16
CA ARG A 272 3.46 15.70 -6.03
C ARG A 272 3.57 14.21 -5.77
N PHE A 273 2.73 13.71 -4.88
CA PHE A 273 2.76 12.29 -4.51
C PHE A 273 1.36 11.75 -4.23
N VAL A 274 1.26 10.42 -4.25
CA VAL A 274 0.15 9.67 -3.65
C VAL A 274 0.76 8.56 -2.80
N ILE A 275 0.42 8.52 -1.50
CA ILE A 275 0.74 7.39 -0.63
C ILE A 275 -0.35 6.35 -0.82
N ALA A 276 0.03 5.08 -0.98
CA ALA A 276 -0.91 3.98 -1.10
C ALA A 276 -0.42 2.72 -0.38
N GLY A 277 -1.35 1.97 0.19
CA GLY A 277 -1.09 0.68 0.79
C GLY A 277 -2.12 0.23 1.81
N ASP A 278 -2.04 -1.03 2.15
CA ASP A 278 -2.53 -1.55 3.42
C ASP A 278 -1.54 -1.11 4.50
N LEU A 279 -1.89 -0.08 5.27
CA LEU A 279 -1.04 0.46 6.33
C LEU A 279 -1.24 -0.26 7.66
N ASN A 280 -2.15 -1.22 7.71
CA ASN A 280 -2.42 -2.05 8.90
C ASN A 280 -2.69 -1.23 10.18
N ASN A 281 -3.27 -0.04 10.06
CA ASN A 281 -3.56 0.82 11.20
C ASN A 281 -4.83 1.64 10.94
N ASP A 282 -5.83 1.43 11.80
CA ASP A 282 -7.08 2.19 11.78
C ASP A 282 -6.95 3.39 12.75
N PRO A 283 -7.38 4.60 12.39
CA PRO A 283 -7.22 5.79 13.25
C PRO A 283 -8.11 5.79 14.50
N ALA A 284 -9.04 4.85 14.63
CA ALA A 284 -10.01 4.79 15.72
C ALA A 284 -10.07 3.45 16.41
N ASP A 285 -9.81 2.35 15.70
CA ASP A 285 -10.07 0.99 16.17
C ASP A 285 -8.88 0.04 15.89
N GLY A 286 -8.95 -1.19 16.43
CA GLY A 286 -7.86 -2.19 16.29
C GLY A 286 -6.74 -1.97 17.29
N ASP A 287 -5.63 -2.73 17.10
CA ASP A 287 -4.53 -2.84 18.07
C ASP A 287 -3.33 -1.93 17.72
N GLY A 288 -3.43 -1.13 16.65
CA GLY A 288 -2.37 -0.22 16.21
C GLY A 288 -2.18 0.99 17.13
N GLN A 289 -1.00 1.62 17.06
CA GLN A 289 -0.77 2.93 17.66
C GLN A 289 -1.38 3.99 16.73
N HIS A 290 -2.60 4.42 17.04
CA HIS A 290 -3.44 5.25 16.17
C HIS A 290 -2.80 6.60 15.83
N GLU A 291 -1.98 7.15 16.73
CA GLU A 291 -1.32 8.45 16.55
C GLU A 291 -0.49 8.48 15.27
N ALA A 292 0.19 7.37 14.91
CA ALA A 292 1.04 7.33 13.73
C ALA A 292 0.25 7.57 12.43
N ILE A 293 -0.90 6.91 12.28
CA ILE A 293 -1.75 7.10 11.09
C ILE A 293 -2.48 8.45 11.14
N ILE A 294 -2.91 8.91 12.31
CA ILE A 294 -3.54 10.23 12.48
C ILE A 294 -2.57 11.35 12.06
N GLU A 295 -1.32 11.32 12.55
CA GLU A 295 -0.30 12.30 12.19
C GLU A 295 0.03 12.29 10.69
N LEU A 296 0.01 11.12 10.04
CA LEU A 296 0.17 11.03 8.59
C LEU A 296 -1.03 11.63 7.84
N LEU A 297 -2.26 11.33 8.26
CA LEU A 297 -3.48 11.87 7.67
C LEU A 297 -3.59 13.40 7.84
N GLU A 298 -3.02 13.94 8.91
CA GLU A 298 -3.01 15.38 9.21
C GLU A 298 -1.78 16.11 8.67
N HIS A 299 -0.84 15.40 8.05
CA HIS A 299 0.39 16.01 7.53
C HIS A 299 0.08 17.12 6.51
N PRO A 300 0.71 18.32 6.59
CA PRO A 300 0.35 19.49 5.78
C PRO A 300 0.42 19.27 4.26
N ARG A 301 1.25 18.34 3.80
CA ARG A 301 1.36 17.99 2.38
C ARG A 301 0.36 16.95 1.92
N VAL A 302 -0.32 16.25 2.82
CA VAL A 302 -1.39 15.30 2.50
C VAL A 302 -2.70 16.06 2.33
N MET A 303 -3.42 15.77 1.25
CA MET A 303 -4.71 16.40 0.95
C MET A 303 -5.76 16.02 2.00
N ARG A 304 -6.39 17.00 2.61
CA ARG A 304 -7.61 16.77 3.39
C ARG A 304 -8.76 16.49 2.44
N MET A 305 -9.29 15.29 2.49
CA MET A 305 -10.36 14.83 1.61
C MET A 305 -11.41 14.02 2.38
N PRO A 306 -12.65 13.92 1.87
CA PRO A 306 -13.62 12.97 2.39
C PRO A 306 -13.04 11.55 2.40
N THR A 307 -13.21 10.83 3.49
CA THR A 307 -12.75 9.44 3.59
C THR A 307 -13.50 8.57 2.57
N PRO A 308 -12.79 7.77 1.77
CA PRO A 308 -13.42 6.79 0.88
C PRO A 308 -14.39 5.89 1.64
N ARG A 309 -15.48 5.53 1.02
CA ARG A 309 -16.58 4.81 1.66
C ARG A 309 -17.20 3.77 0.76
N SER A 310 -17.91 2.80 1.36
CA SER A 310 -18.69 1.80 0.67
C SER A 310 -19.97 1.46 1.43
N GLU A 311 -20.96 0.97 0.69
CA GLU A 311 -22.20 0.48 1.28
C GLU A 311 -22.03 -0.92 1.89
N GLY A 312 -21.20 -1.79 1.29
CA GLY A 312 -20.92 -3.14 1.81
C GLY A 312 -20.12 -3.11 3.10
N GLY A 313 -19.14 -2.20 3.20
CA GLY A 313 -18.40 -1.97 4.45
C GLY A 313 -19.31 -1.51 5.58
N GLU A 314 -20.22 -0.55 5.29
CA GLU A 314 -21.21 -0.08 6.24
C GLU A 314 -22.12 -1.23 6.73
N GLU A 315 -22.66 -2.03 5.79
CA GLU A 315 -23.50 -3.19 6.11
C GLU A 315 -22.75 -4.19 7.01
N THR A 316 -21.50 -4.52 6.67
CA THR A 316 -20.66 -5.46 7.43
C THR A 316 -20.34 -4.94 8.83
N ALA A 317 -19.91 -3.69 8.96
CA ALA A 317 -19.61 -3.09 10.27
C ALA A 317 -20.84 -3.01 11.17
N LEU A 318 -21.99 -2.63 10.63
CA LEU A 318 -23.26 -2.60 11.36
C LEU A 318 -23.72 -4.00 11.77
N ALA A 319 -23.47 -5.04 10.95
CA ALA A 319 -23.78 -6.42 11.31
C ALA A 319 -22.91 -6.93 12.49
N TYR A 320 -21.65 -6.49 12.60
CA TYR A 320 -20.81 -6.75 13.77
C TYR A 320 -21.28 -5.98 15.00
N ALA A 321 -21.65 -4.72 14.85
CA ALA A 321 -22.19 -3.91 15.95
C ALA A 321 -23.48 -4.51 16.54
N ALA A 322 -24.37 -5.04 15.70
CA ALA A 322 -25.58 -5.74 16.13
C ALA A 322 -25.28 -7.03 16.92
N LYS A 323 -24.08 -7.62 16.75
CA LYS A 323 -23.57 -8.77 17.49
C LYS A 323 -22.70 -8.41 18.70
N GLY A 324 -22.65 -7.13 19.06
CA GLY A 324 -21.97 -6.62 20.26
C GLY A 324 -20.54 -6.11 20.05
N LEU A 325 -19.99 -6.16 18.83
CA LEU A 325 -18.68 -5.61 18.54
C LEU A 325 -18.79 -4.10 18.24
N GLN A 326 -18.63 -3.28 19.27
CA GLN A 326 -18.69 -1.82 19.13
C GLN A 326 -17.37 -1.29 18.54
N ARG A 327 -17.48 -0.36 17.59
CA ARG A 327 -16.38 0.37 16.98
C ARG A 327 -16.60 1.87 17.11
N ARG A 328 -15.50 2.65 17.17
CA ARG A 328 -15.52 4.13 17.25
C ARG A 328 -15.50 4.75 15.87
N GLY A 329 -14.86 4.08 14.90
CA GLY A 329 -14.78 4.53 13.52
C GLY A 329 -16.13 4.51 12.81
N ALA A 330 -16.26 5.32 11.75
CA ALA A 330 -17.49 5.36 10.95
C ALA A 330 -17.66 4.06 10.14
N PRO A 331 -18.79 3.35 10.25
CA PRO A 331 -19.02 2.05 9.61
C PRO A 331 -18.77 2.03 8.10
N ALA A 332 -19.08 3.12 7.39
CA ALA A 332 -18.93 3.21 5.94
C ALA A 332 -17.47 3.34 5.47
N HIS A 333 -16.52 3.59 6.38
CA HIS A 333 -15.13 3.87 6.06
C HIS A 333 -14.20 2.65 6.14
N VAL A 334 -14.71 1.51 6.60
CA VAL A 334 -13.93 0.28 6.70
C VAL A 334 -13.52 -0.22 5.31
N THR A 335 -12.35 -0.86 5.23
CA THR A 335 -11.77 -1.34 3.98
C THR A 335 -11.52 -2.85 3.97
N GLY A 336 -11.61 -3.51 5.13
CA GLY A 336 -11.41 -4.95 5.25
C GLY A 336 -12.30 -5.58 6.33
N ASP A 337 -12.55 -6.89 6.21
CA ASP A 337 -13.31 -7.73 7.15
C ASP A 337 -12.43 -8.83 7.75
N PHE A 338 -12.12 -8.71 9.02
CA PHE A 338 -11.22 -9.60 9.76
C PHE A 338 -11.96 -10.54 10.69
N GLY A 339 -13.23 -10.82 10.38
CA GLY A 339 -14.06 -11.78 11.07
C GLY A 339 -14.55 -11.33 12.44
N ARG A 340 -15.18 -12.24 13.17
CA ARG A 340 -15.93 -11.93 14.40
C ARG A 340 -15.09 -11.33 15.54
N ARG A 341 -13.80 -11.63 15.60
CA ARG A 341 -12.91 -11.16 16.67
C ARG A 341 -12.49 -9.72 16.43
N ASN A 342 -12.05 -9.44 15.21
CA ASN A 342 -11.44 -8.15 14.85
C ASN A 342 -12.42 -7.23 14.12
N GLY A 343 -13.55 -7.75 13.58
CA GLY A 343 -14.56 -6.98 12.86
C GLY A 343 -14.00 -6.37 11.57
N ALA A 344 -14.69 -5.33 11.11
CA ALA A 344 -14.26 -4.56 9.97
C ALA A 344 -13.45 -3.33 10.42
N LEU A 345 -12.35 -3.04 9.71
CA LEU A 345 -11.40 -1.95 10.01
C LEU A 345 -11.05 -1.16 8.73
N ARG A 346 -10.54 0.06 8.91
CA ARG A 346 -9.97 0.89 7.85
C ARG A 346 -8.45 0.74 7.85
N LEU A 347 -7.91 -0.11 7.00
CA LEU A 347 -6.47 -0.39 6.93
C LEU A 347 -5.83 0.07 5.61
N ASP A 348 -6.63 0.25 4.56
CA ASP A 348 -6.16 0.57 3.20
C ASP A 348 -6.36 2.04 2.89
N TYR A 349 -5.31 2.67 2.37
CA TYR A 349 -5.26 4.11 2.16
C TYR A 349 -4.76 4.47 0.77
N VAL A 350 -5.36 5.52 0.19
CA VAL A 350 -4.83 6.25 -0.97
C VAL A 350 -4.88 7.73 -0.61
N LEU A 351 -3.71 8.31 -0.36
CA LEU A 351 -3.54 9.65 0.23
C LEU A 351 -2.80 10.56 -0.76
N PRO A 352 -3.51 11.35 -1.58
CA PRO A 352 -2.88 12.29 -2.49
C PRO A 352 -2.27 13.48 -1.77
N SER A 353 -1.23 14.06 -2.35
CA SER A 353 -0.68 15.35 -1.90
C SER A 353 -1.64 16.51 -2.19
N THR A 354 -1.45 17.60 -1.45
CA THR A 354 -2.02 18.91 -1.84
C THR A 354 -1.53 19.27 -3.25
N GLY A 355 -2.37 19.94 -4.05
CA GLY A 355 -2.04 20.31 -5.44
C GLY A 355 -2.66 19.40 -6.51
N PHE A 356 -3.33 18.31 -6.11
CA PHE A 356 -4.34 17.63 -6.92
C PHE A 356 -5.74 18.19 -6.63
N THR A 357 -6.66 17.97 -7.57
CA THR A 357 -8.09 18.12 -7.33
C THR A 357 -8.72 16.75 -7.25
N LEU A 358 -9.40 16.43 -6.15
CA LEU A 358 -10.15 15.20 -5.99
C LEU A 358 -11.48 15.31 -6.74
N THR A 359 -11.78 14.37 -7.62
CA THR A 359 -13.04 14.31 -8.38
C THR A 359 -13.91 13.12 -8.02
N GLY A 360 -13.36 12.12 -7.33
CA GLY A 360 -14.07 10.96 -6.84
C GLY A 360 -13.23 10.12 -5.89
N SER A 361 -13.87 9.33 -5.06
CA SER A 361 -13.21 8.33 -4.21
C SER A 361 -14.20 7.25 -3.77
N GLY A 362 -13.71 6.07 -3.41
CA GLY A 362 -14.55 5.01 -2.88
C GLY A 362 -13.77 3.78 -2.47
N VAL A 363 -14.49 2.85 -1.86
CA VAL A 363 -14.06 1.48 -1.61
C VAL A 363 -14.95 0.56 -2.44
N PHE A 364 -14.35 -0.30 -3.25
CA PHE A 364 -15.11 -1.27 -4.04
C PHE A 364 -15.57 -2.43 -3.15
N TRP A 365 -16.62 -2.18 -2.43
CA TRP A 365 -17.27 -3.14 -1.55
C TRP A 365 -18.78 -3.03 -1.71
N PRO A 366 -19.38 -3.74 -2.71
CA PRO A 366 -20.82 -3.79 -2.90
C PRO A 366 -21.53 -4.47 -1.72
N LYS A 367 -22.79 -4.09 -1.49
CA LYS A 367 -23.64 -4.78 -0.50
C LYS A 367 -23.85 -6.24 -0.85
N HIS A 368 -24.08 -7.03 0.17
CA HIS A 368 -24.52 -8.42 -0.01
C HIS A 368 -25.75 -8.48 -0.94
N GLY A 369 -25.74 -9.40 -1.90
CA GLY A 369 -26.82 -9.58 -2.87
C GLY A 369 -26.78 -8.64 -4.07
N GLN A 370 -25.89 -7.63 -4.11
CA GLN A 370 -25.64 -6.88 -5.35
C GLN A 370 -24.86 -7.72 -6.37
N PRO A 371 -25.01 -7.46 -7.69
CA PRO A 371 -24.37 -8.28 -8.73
C PRO A 371 -22.85 -8.40 -8.60
N ASP A 372 -22.18 -7.33 -8.14
CA ASP A 372 -20.72 -7.28 -8.01
C ASP A 372 -20.19 -7.82 -6.67
N ALA A 373 -21.05 -8.18 -5.72
CA ALA A 373 -20.64 -8.70 -4.42
C ALA A 373 -19.85 -10.01 -4.54
N ALA A 374 -20.20 -10.87 -5.50
CA ALA A 374 -19.54 -12.16 -5.70
C ALA A 374 -18.08 -12.06 -6.19
N VAL A 375 -17.66 -10.94 -6.74
CA VAL A 375 -16.25 -10.72 -7.13
C VAL A 375 -15.48 -9.96 -6.05
N ALA A 376 -16.14 -9.17 -5.21
CA ALA A 376 -15.53 -8.39 -4.15
C ALA A 376 -15.03 -9.24 -2.98
N ASP A 377 -15.47 -10.49 -2.84
CA ASP A 377 -15.04 -11.43 -1.79
C ASP A 377 -13.78 -12.24 -2.16
N GLY A 378 -12.99 -11.75 -3.12
CA GLY A 378 -11.71 -12.33 -3.49
C GLY A 378 -10.60 -12.14 -2.44
N SER A 379 -10.74 -11.17 -1.55
CA SER A 379 -9.83 -10.89 -0.44
C SER A 379 -10.65 -10.47 0.76
N ASP A 380 -10.08 -10.54 1.96
CA ASP A 380 -10.59 -9.92 3.18
C ASP A 380 -10.42 -8.39 3.20
N HIS A 381 -9.65 -7.84 2.25
CA HIS A 381 -9.58 -6.42 1.96
C HIS A 381 -10.38 -6.04 0.71
N HIS A 382 -10.71 -4.75 0.58
CA HIS A 382 -11.44 -4.20 -0.54
C HIS A 382 -10.68 -3.04 -1.17
N LEU A 383 -10.66 -3.00 -2.52
CA LEU A 383 -9.93 -2.01 -3.28
C LEU A 383 -10.38 -0.59 -2.94
N VAL A 384 -9.44 0.27 -2.54
CA VAL A 384 -9.64 1.70 -2.28
C VAL A 384 -9.11 2.50 -3.46
N TRP A 385 -9.88 3.50 -3.92
CA TRP A 385 -9.50 4.33 -5.05
C TRP A 385 -9.82 5.81 -4.86
N VAL A 386 -9.07 6.65 -5.55
CA VAL A 386 -9.33 8.09 -5.71
C VAL A 386 -9.20 8.49 -7.19
N ASP A 387 -10.04 9.42 -7.63
CA ASP A 387 -9.94 10.10 -8.93
C ASP A 387 -9.34 11.48 -8.74
N LEU A 388 -8.26 11.74 -9.43
CA LEU A 388 -7.47 12.96 -9.30
C LEU A 388 -7.36 13.66 -10.65
N THR A 389 -7.39 15.00 -10.63
CA THR A 389 -7.00 15.85 -11.76
C THR A 389 -5.87 16.80 -11.35
N LEU A 390 -5.09 17.20 -12.35
CA LEU A 390 -3.99 18.18 -12.23
C LEU A 390 -4.37 19.47 -12.91
#